data_888020b41b68f942a0270a42bf6d6a78
#
_entry.id   888020b41b68f942a0270a42bf6d6a78
#
_cell.length_a   1.000
_cell.length_b   1.000
_cell.length_c   1.000
_cell.angle_alpha   90.00
_cell.angle_beta   90.00
_cell.angle_gamma   90.00
#
_symmetry.space_group_name_H-M   'P 1'
#
loop_
_entity.id
_entity.type
_entity.pdbx_description
1 polymer ?
#
loop_
_entity_poly.entity_id
_entity_poly.type
_entity_poly.pdbx_seq_one_letter_code
_entity_poly.pdbx_strand_id
1 'polypeptide(L)'
;EKINSSSDELNLHKTIVKILSNRKEAVKNGLNIDWSTAEALAFGSLLEEGYPVRLVGQDSGRGTFSQRHSVLRNQKDNSRYVPLNNISSNQKQFEVVDSFLSELAVLGFEYGYSLVEPNTLTLWEAQFGDFANGAQVVIDQFIASGERKWRRASGLVMLLPHGYEGQGPEHSSARLERFLQMCSNDNMQVMNCTTPANYFHALRRQMLRDFRKPLIMMTPKSLLRNKYCVSNIEDFNKKNSFHRILWDHAIDPKSKGFIKLKESSNIKKVILCSGKVYFDLLEAREKLKKDDVILFRIEQLYPFPAKTLVKELKPYAK
;
A
#
# COMPACT_ATOMS: atom_id res chain seq x y z
N GLU A 1 1.08 -5.98 19.66
CA GLU A 1 0.92 -7.42 19.95
C GLU A 1 -0.42 -7.95 19.47
N LYS A 2 -1.55 -7.36 19.82
CA LYS A 2 -2.91 -7.87 19.54
C LYS A 2 -3.24 -8.06 18.06
N ILE A 3 -2.78 -7.23 17.16
CA ILE A 3 -3.02 -7.36 15.71
C ILE A 3 -2.42 -8.64 15.08
N ASN A 4 -1.48 -9.27 15.77
CA ASN A 4 -0.83 -10.53 15.36
C ASN A 4 -1.05 -11.65 16.41
N SER A 5 -2.08 -11.51 17.26
CA SER A 5 -2.43 -12.52 18.25
C SER A 5 -3.60 -13.38 17.76
N SER A 6 -3.64 -14.60 18.24
CA SER A 6 -4.81 -15.49 18.22
C SER A 6 -5.33 -15.66 19.64
N SER A 7 -6.58 -16.07 19.81
CA SER A 7 -7.00 -16.61 21.10
C SER A 7 -6.26 -17.93 21.36
N ASP A 8 -5.97 -18.22 22.60
CA ASP A 8 -5.23 -19.44 23.00
C ASP A 8 -5.99 -20.73 22.65
N GLU A 9 -7.29 -20.63 22.36
CA GLU A 9 -8.17 -21.73 21.98
C GLU A 9 -8.11 -22.10 20.49
N LEU A 10 -7.48 -21.25 19.64
CA LEU A 10 -7.44 -21.46 18.21
C LEU A 10 -6.33 -22.45 17.80
N ASN A 11 -6.74 -23.59 17.24
CA ASN A 11 -5.81 -24.51 16.60
C ASN A 11 -5.50 -24.04 15.18
N LEU A 12 -4.44 -23.26 15.02
CA LEU A 12 -4.04 -22.69 13.74
C LEU A 12 -3.09 -23.61 12.98
N HIS A 13 -3.13 -23.54 11.65
CA HIS A 13 -2.15 -24.19 10.80
C HIS A 13 -0.73 -23.67 11.13
N LYS A 14 0.24 -24.59 11.22
CA LYS A 14 1.64 -24.32 11.62
C LYS A 14 2.30 -23.15 10.83
N THR A 15 1.98 -23.03 9.55
CA THR A 15 2.49 -21.93 8.71
C THR A 15 1.97 -20.58 9.17
N ILE A 16 0.69 -20.51 9.56
CA ILE A 16 0.07 -19.26 10.06
C ILE A 16 0.70 -18.88 11.41
N VAL A 17 0.86 -19.84 12.32
CA VAL A 17 1.56 -19.61 13.60
C VAL A 17 2.94 -19.01 13.36
N LYS A 18 3.71 -19.56 12.42
CA LYS A 18 5.05 -19.04 12.09
C LYS A 18 4.99 -17.61 11.53
N ILE A 19 4.03 -17.32 10.64
CA ILE A 19 3.86 -15.95 10.08
C ILE A 19 3.54 -14.96 11.19
N LEU A 20 2.58 -15.26 12.06
CA LEU A 20 2.20 -14.39 13.16
C LEU A 20 3.35 -14.16 14.15
N SER A 21 4.10 -15.22 14.47
CA SER A 21 5.28 -15.13 15.32
C SER A 21 6.35 -14.22 14.73
N ASN A 22 6.67 -14.38 13.44
CA ASN A 22 7.66 -13.53 12.77
C ASN A 22 7.24 -12.05 12.76
N ARG A 23 5.96 -11.76 12.52
CA ARG A 23 5.42 -10.38 12.58
C ARG A 23 5.50 -9.79 13.96
N LYS A 24 5.12 -10.57 14.98
CA LYS A 24 5.22 -10.17 16.40
C LYS A 24 6.66 -9.83 16.76
N GLU A 25 7.60 -10.66 16.36
CA GLU A 25 9.03 -10.44 16.59
C GLU A 25 9.54 -9.18 15.86
N ALA A 26 9.19 -8.99 14.58
CA ALA A 26 9.57 -7.81 13.81
C ALA A 26 9.10 -6.51 14.47
N VAL A 27 7.83 -6.47 14.92
CA VAL A 27 7.28 -5.31 15.64
C VAL A 27 7.94 -5.11 17.00
N LYS A 28 8.20 -6.18 17.76
CA LYS A 28 8.87 -6.13 19.06
C LYS A 28 10.29 -5.60 18.94
N ASN A 29 11.02 -6.06 17.93
CA ASN A 29 12.40 -5.63 17.68
C ASN A 29 12.46 -4.28 16.96
N GLY A 30 11.32 -3.79 16.45
CA GLY A 30 11.23 -2.54 15.72
C GLY A 30 11.90 -2.54 14.34
N LEU A 31 12.18 -3.72 13.79
CA LEU A 31 12.95 -3.89 12.55
C LEU A 31 12.26 -4.83 11.57
N ASN A 32 12.52 -4.61 10.27
CA ASN A 32 12.05 -5.49 9.19
C ASN A 32 10.52 -5.66 9.13
N ILE A 33 9.77 -4.61 9.43
CA ILE A 33 8.32 -4.61 9.30
C ILE A 33 7.98 -4.71 7.82
N ASP A 34 7.26 -5.77 7.45
CA ASP A 34 6.85 -6.06 6.08
C ASP A 34 5.59 -5.30 5.67
N TRP A 35 5.22 -5.42 4.40
CA TRP A 35 4.06 -4.75 3.81
C TRP A 35 2.75 -5.09 4.52
N SER A 36 2.51 -6.37 4.77
CA SER A 36 1.26 -6.83 5.38
C SER A 36 1.14 -6.43 6.84
N THR A 37 2.25 -6.40 7.56
CA THR A 37 2.29 -5.89 8.94
C THR A 37 2.02 -4.39 8.96
N ALA A 38 2.59 -3.63 8.03
CA ALA A 38 2.33 -2.20 7.90
C ALA A 38 0.87 -1.90 7.58
N GLU A 39 0.24 -2.69 6.70
CA GLU A 39 -1.19 -2.60 6.40
C GLU A 39 -2.04 -2.85 7.65
N ALA A 40 -1.74 -3.92 8.40
CA ALA A 40 -2.44 -4.24 9.64
C ALA A 40 -2.26 -3.15 10.72
N LEU A 41 -1.08 -2.53 10.80
CA LEU A 41 -0.82 -1.38 11.67
C LEU A 41 -1.65 -0.15 11.24
N ALA A 42 -1.77 0.12 9.94
CA ALA A 42 -2.58 1.22 9.42
C ALA A 42 -4.06 1.02 9.78
N PHE A 43 -4.60 -0.16 9.49
CA PHE A 43 -5.98 -0.49 9.82
C PHE A 43 -6.21 -0.45 11.34
N GLY A 44 -5.39 -1.15 12.13
CA GLY A 44 -5.54 -1.19 13.58
C GLY A 44 -5.49 0.18 14.24
N SER A 45 -4.60 1.06 13.79
CA SER A 45 -4.52 2.43 14.32
C SER A 45 -5.73 3.29 13.95
N LEU A 46 -6.31 3.12 12.75
CA LEU A 46 -7.54 3.81 12.36
C LEU A 46 -8.75 3.33 13.17
N LEU A 47 -8.86 2.01 13.41
CA LEU A 47 -9.92 1.44 14.24
C LEU A 47 -9.90 2.02 15.66
N GLU A 48 -8.72 2.14 16.27
CA GLU A 48 -8.50 2.76 17.58
C GLU A 48 -8.83 4.27 17.60
N GLU A 49 -8.59 4.96 16.48
CA GLU A 49 -8.87 6.38 16.32
C GLU A 49 -10.32 6.68 15.92
N GLY A 50 -11.17 5.66 15.83
CA GLY A 50 -12.59 5.83 15.58
C GLY A 50 -13.03 5.72 14.11
N TYR A 51 -12.15 5.28 13.22
CA TYR A 51 -12.46 5.06 11.80
C TYR A 51 -12.66 3.57 11.51
N PRO A 52 -13.88 3.14 11.08
CA PRO A 52 -14.09 1.80 10.58
C PRO A 52 -13.23 1.54 9.33
N VAL A 53 -12.92 0.27 9.08
CA VAL A 53 -12.21 -0.15 7.87
C VAL A 53 -12.99 -1.26 7.20
N ARG A 54 -13.27 -1.12 5.90
CA ARG A 54 -13.94 -2.11 5.07
C ARG A 54 -13.04 -2.50 3.90
N LEU A 55 -12.66 -3.77 3.82
CA LEU A 55 -11.82 -4.32 2.77
C LEU A 55 -12.56 -5.44 2.05
N VAL A 56 -12.75 -5.30 0.75
CA VAL A 56 -13.48 -6.25 -0.09
C VAL A 56 -12.68 -6.63 -1.32
N GLY A 57 -12.72 -7.90 -1.70
CA GLY A 57 -12.08 -8.46 -2.89
C GLY A 57 -12.29 -9.96 -2.93
N GLN A 58 -11.73 -10.67 -3.92
CA GLN A 58 -11.97 -12.11 -4.09
C GLN A 58 -11.27 -12.96 -3.02
N ASP A 59 -10.10 -12.52 -2.54
CA ASP A 59 -9.30 -13.23 -1.51
C ASP A 59 -8.83 -12.27 -0.40
N SER A 60 -9.60 -11.28 -0.02
CA SER A 60 -9.17 -10.19 0.88
C SER A 60 -8.77 -10.66 2.28
N GLY A 61 -9.42 -11.70 2.79
CA GLY A 61 -9.11 -12.23 4.12
C GLY A 61 -7.72 -12.82 4.23
N ARG A 62 -7.30 -13.58 3.23
CA ARG A 62 -5.97 -14.20 3.13
C ARG A 62 -4.97 -13.29 2.43
N GLY A 63 -5.43 -12.54 1.46
CA GLY A 63 -4.67 -11.88 0.41
C GLY A 63 -4.37 -12.83 -0.75
N THR A 64 -4.45 -12.34 -2.00
CA THR A 64 -4.21 -13.12 -3.22
C THR A 64 -2.88 -13.87 -3.17
N PHE A 65 -1.84 -13.24 -2.64
CA PHE A 65 -0.48 -13.80 -2.54
C PHE A 65 -0.18 -14.44 -1.18
N SER A 66 -1.22 -14.78 -0.40
CA SER A 66 -1.08 -15.32 0.96
C SER A 66 -0.22 -14.42 1.85
N GLN A 67 -0.42 -13.12 1.75
CA GLN A 67 0.35 -12.12 2.48
C GLN A 67 -0.37 -11.57 3.71
N ARG A 68 -1.71 -11.42 3.65
CA ARG A 68 -2.46 -10.67 4.67
C ARG A 68 -2.80 -11.50 5.91
N HIS A 69 -3.52 -12.59 5.73
CA HIS A 69 -4.02 -13.43 6.83
C HIS A 69 -4.72 -12.64 7.93
N SER A 70 -5.62 -11.74 7.55
CA SER A 70 -6.42 -10.94 8.49
C SER A 70 -7.59 -11.74 9.10
N VAL A 71 -7.94 -12.87 8.50
CA VAL A 71 -8.90 -13.84 9.01
C VAL A 71 -8.16 -15.13 9.35
N LEU A 72 -8.21 -15.53 10.61
CA LEU A 72 -7.65 -16.79 11.08
C LEU A 72 -8.75 -17.85 11.15
N ARG A 73 -8.41 -19.08 10.79
CA ARG A 73 -9.34 -20.23 10.79
C ARG A 73 -8.85 -21.29 11.75
N ASN A 74 -9.73 -21.72 12.65
CA ASN A 74 -9.50 -22.84 13.52
C ASN A 74 -9.55 -24.15 12.72
N GLN A 75 -8.50 -24.96 12.81
CA GLN A 75 -8.41 -26.22 12.07
C GLN A 75 -9.36 -27.32 12.59
N LYS A 76 -9.98 -27.13 13.77
CA LYS A 76 -10.91 -28.14 14.35
C LYS A 76 -12.35 -27.96 13.83
N ASP A 77 -12.83 -26.74 13.81
CA ASP A 77 -14.24 -26.40 13.57
C ASP A 77 -14.46 -25.34 12.49
N ASN A 78 -13.38 -24.88 11.85
CA ASN A 78 -13.39 -23.82 10.86
C ASN A 78 -13.95 -22.45 11.35
N SER A 79 -14.03 -22.25 12.65
CA SER A 79 -14.43 -20.96 13.21
C SER A 79 -13.48 -19.83 12.79
N ARG A 80 -14.04 -18.62 12.68
CA ARG A 80 -13.32 -17.43 12.22
C ARG A 80 -12.90 -16.58 13.41
N TYR A 81 -11.67 -16.09 13.37
CA TYR A 81 -11.17 -15.07 14.27
C TYR A 81 -10.49 -13.95 13.48
N VAL A 82 -10.83 -12.72 13.78
CA VAL A 82 -10.26 -11.52 13.14
C VAL A 82 -9.47 -10.74 14.19
N PRO A 83 -8.13 -10.82 14.22
CA PRO A 83 -7.31 -10.15 15.24
C PRO A 83 -7.58 -8.65 15.34
N LEU A 84 -7.79 -7.98 14.20
CA LEU A 84 -8.05 -6.53 14.14
C LEU A 84 -9.38 -6.11 14.79
N ASN A 85 -10.30 -7.03 15.05
CA ASN A 85 -11.52 -6.76 15.80
C ASN A 85 -11.38 -7.02 17.32
N ASN A 86 -10.16 -7.33 17.78
CA ASN A 86 -9.89 -7.70 19.16
C ASN A 86 -8.71 -6.90 19.75
N ILE A 87 -8.48 -5.67 19.27
CA ILE A 87 -7.40 -4.80 19.76
C ILE A 87 -7.82 -4.15 21.09
N SER A 88 -9.01 -3.54 21.13
CA SER A 88 -9.57 -2.95 22.35
C SER A 88 -11.10 -3.05 22.37
N SER A 89 -11.72 -2.76 23.51
CA SER A 89 -13.17 -2.80 23.66
C SER A 89 -13.90 -1.63 22.99
N ASN A 90 -13.22 -0.52 22.74
CA ASN A 90 -13.82 0.72 22.24
C ASN A 90 -13.49 1.02 20.77
N GLN A 91 -12.75 0.12 20.11
CA GLN A 91 -12.39 0.28 18.72
C GLN A 91 -13.58 0.22 17.76
N LYS A 92 -13.39 0.73 16.56
CA LYS A 92 -14.31 0.50 15.44
C LYS A 92 -14.10 -0.89 14.81
N GLN A 93 -15.01 -1.28 13.94
CA GLN A 93 -15.00 -2.60 13.32
C GLN A 93 -14.13 -2.62 12.05
N PHE A 94 -13.38 -3.70 11.89
CA PHE A 94 -12.77 -4.11 10.63
C PHE A 94 -13.68 -5.13 9.94
N GLU A 95 -14.22 -4.74 8.80
CA GLU A 95 -15.02 -5.62 7.95
C GLU A 95 -14.14 -6.10 6.79
N VAL A 96 -13.94 -7.41 6.70
CA VAL A 96 -13.20 -8.03 5.60
C VAL A 96 -14.06 -9.08 4.93
N VAL A 97 -14.26 -8.92 3.61
CA VAL A 97 -15.19 -9.72 2.82
C VAL A 97 -14.48 -10.32 1.62
N ASP A 98 -14.52 -11.65 1.52
CA ASP A 98 -14.17 -12.36 0.30
C ASP A 98 -15.43 -12.40 -0.58
N SER A 99 -15.41 -11.61 -1.66
CA SER A 99 -16.57 -11.40 -2.53
C SER A 99 -16.45 -12.23 -3.81
N PHE A 100 -17.58 -12.85 -4.20
CA PHE A 100 -17.71 -13.59 -5.47
C PHE A 100 -18.31 -12.73 -6.59
N LEU A 101 -18.56 -11.45 -6.35
CA LEU A 101 -19.07 -10.55 -7.36
C LEU A 101 -18.02 -10.26 -8.43
N SER A 102 -18.49 -9.98 -9.65
CA SER A 102 -17.60 -9.45 -10.70
C SER A 102 -17.01 -8.10 -10.29
N GLU A 103 -15.92 -7.72 -10.92
CA GLU A 103 -15.23 -6.44 -10.68
C GLU A 103 -16.19 -5.25 -10.86
N LEU A 104 -17.06 -5.30 -11.88
CA LEU A 104 -18.10 -4.29 -12.09
C LEU A 104 -19.02 -4.15 -10.88
N ALA A 105 -19.53 -5.27 -10.39
CA ALA A 105 -20.51 -5.28 -9.31
C ALA A 105 -19.90 -4.88 -7.98
N VAL A 106 -18.75 -5.47 -7.61
CA VAL A 106 -18.09 -5.19 -6.33
C VAL A 106 -17.57 -3.75 -6.28
N LEU A 107 -16.92 -3.26 -7.33
CA LEU A 107 -16.39 -1.89 -7.35
C LEU A 107 -17.52 -0.85 -7.34
N GLY A 108 -18.62 -1.12 -8.08
CA GLY A 108 -19.79 -0.26 -8.06
C GLY A 108 -20.44 -0.19 -6.68
N PHE A 109 -20.51 -1.32 -5.97
CA PHE A 109 -21.03 -1.38 -4.60
C PHE A 109 -20.13 -0.58 -3.64
N GLU A 110 -18.81 -0.83 -3.64
CA GLU A 110 -17.89 -0.17 -2.72
C GLU A 110 -17.76 1.34 -3.01
N TYR A 111 -17.90 1.76 -4.27
CA TYR A 111 -18.03 3.18 -4.60
C TYR A 111 -19.27 3.78 -3.93
N GLY A 112 -20.45 3.16 -4.11
CA GLY A 112 -21.69 3.61 -3.47
C GLY A 112 -21.59 3.64 -1.94
N TYR A 113 -21.00 2.61 -1.34
CA TYR A 113 -20.75 2.54 0.11
C TYR A 113 -19.90 3.72 0.59
N SER A 114 -18.80 4.04 -0.11
CA SER A 114 -17.91 5.15 0.25
C SER A 114 -18.55 6.53 0.18
N LEU A 115 -19.64 6.69 -0.59
CA LEU A 115 -20.41 7.94 -0.66
C LEU A 115 -21.34 8.12 0.53
N VAL A 116 -21.88 7.02 1.04
CA VAL A 116 -22.86 7.01 2.16
C VAL A 116 -22.14 7.06 3.50
N GLU A 117 -20.98 6.36 3.59
CA GLU A 117 -20.17 6.29 4.82
C GLU A 117 -18.74 6.85 4.59
N PRO A 118 -18.60 8.18 4.52
CA PRO A 118 -17.31 8.82 4.22
C PRO A 118 -16.29 8.70 5.37
N ASN A 119 -16.72 8.26 6.55
CA ASN A 119 -15.86 8.08 7.71
C ASN A 119 -15.28 6.65 7.82
N THR A 120 -15.64 5.77 6.90
CA THR A 120 -15.04 4.44 6.77
C THR A 120 -13.93 4.44 5.72
N LEU A 121 -12.79 3.86 6.04
CA LEU A 121 -11.78 3.53 5.03
C LEU A 121 -12.31 2.36 4.20
N THR A 122 -12.85 2.66 3.03
CA THR A 122 -13.42 1.68 2.11
C THR A 122 -12.38 1.30 1.06
N LEU A 123 -12.03 0.00 0.99
CA LEU A 123 -11.03 -0.52 0.06
C LEU A 123 -11.62 -1.65 -0.79
N TRP A 124 -11.39 -1.57 -2.09
CA TRP A 124 -11.55 -2.71 -2.99
C TRP A 124 -10.17 -3.21 -3.43
N GLU A 125 -9.89 -4.49 -3.24
CA GLU A 125 -8.66 -5.14 -3.72
C GLU A 125 -8.99 -6.00 -4.94
N ALA A 126 -8.44 -5.65 -6.10
CA ALA A 126 -8.51 -6.49 -7.27
C ALA A 126 -7.69 -7.77 -7.04
N GLN A 127 -8.12 -8.90 -7.61
CA GLN A 127 -7.33 -10.15 -7.57
C GLN A 127 -5.96 -9.95 -8.22
N PHE A 128 -5.97 -9.29 -9.39
CA PHE A 128 -4.84 -8.64 -10.05
C PHE A 128 -5.34 -7.30 -10.58
N GLY A 129 -4.48 -6.30 -10.61
CA GLY A 129 -4.85 -4.97 -11.09
C GLY A 129 -5.30 -4.95 -12.56
N ASP A 130 -4.86 -5.93 -13.36
CA ASP A 130 -5.31 -6.15 -14.73
C ASP A 130 -6.82 -6.26 -14.85
N PHE A 131 -7.47 -6.90 -13.86
CA PHE A 131 -8.92 -7.15 -13.89
C PHE A 131 -9.77 -5.92 -13.56
N ALA A 132 -9.16 -4.79 -13.18
CA ALA A 132 -9.88 -3.53 -13.06
C ALA A 132 -10.56 -3.12 -14.39
N ASN A 133 -10.11 -3.64 -15.53
CA ASN A 133 -10.73 -3.44 -16.83
C ASN A 133 -12.19 -3.93 -16.89
N GLY A 134 -12.54 -4.98 -16.13
CA GLY A 134 -13.90 -5.48 -16.00
C GLY A 134 -14.87 -4.49 -15.35
N ALA A 135 -14.34 -3.47 -14.65
CA ALA A 135 -15.09 -2.40 -14.01
C ALA A 135 -14.83 -1.02 -14.66
N GLN A 136 -14.29 -0.96 -15.86
CA GLN A 136 -13.84 0.30 -16.47
C GLN A 136 -14.95 1.35 -16.53
N VAL A 137 -16.19 0.95 -16.79
CA VAL A 137 -17.32 1.88 -16.82
C VAL A 137 -17.57 2.53 -15.46
N VAL A 138 -17.40 1.81 -14.36
CA VAL A 138 -17.50 2.37 -13.00
C VAL A 138 -16.37 3.36 -12.74
N ILE A 139 -15.17 3.03 -13.19
CA ILE A 139 -13.99 3.89 -13.04
C ILE A 139 -14.20 5.20 -13.81
N ASP A 140 -14.56 5.12 -15.10
CA ASP A 140 -14.69 6.29 -15.97
C ASP A 140 -15.88 7.19 -15.59
N GLN A 141 -17.05 6.58 -15.36
CA GLN A 141 -18.31 7.32 -15.24
C GLN A 141 -18.64 7.72 -13.81
N PHE A 142 -18.06 7.06 -12.81
CA PHE A 142 -18.39 7.31 -11.41
C PHE A 142 -17.15 7.75 -10.60
N ILE A 143 -16.10 6.93 -10.52
CA ILE A 143 -14.96 7.21 -9.66
C ILE A 143 -14.18 8.44 -10.14
N ALA A 144 -13.81 8.50 -11.43
CA ALA A 144 -13.03 9.59 -11.99
C ALA A 144 -13.82 10.90 -12.14
N SER A 145 -15.14 10.83 -12.30
CA SER A 145 -15.98 11.97 -12.69
C SER A 145 -17.10 12.33 -11.72
N GLY A 146 -17.41 11.49 -10.73
CA GLY A 146 -18.57 11.66 -9.85
C GLY A 146 -18.57 12.94 -9.04
N GLU A 147 -17.40 13.38 -8.57
CA GLU A 147 -17.29 14.66 -7.86
C GLU A 147 -17.67 15.85 -8.77
N ARG A 148 -17.20 15.83 -10.02
CA ARG A 148 -17.51 16.92 -10.97
C ARG A 148 -18.97 16.89 -11.41
N LYS A 149 -19.52 15.69 -11.71
CA LYS A 149 -20.89 15.54 -12.19
C LYS A 149 -21.92 15.82 -11.11
N TRP A 150 -21.70 15.30 -9.90
CA TRP A 150 -22.75 15.23 -8.86
C TRP A 150 -22.35 15.86 -7.53
N ARG A 151 -21.17 16.44 -7.45
CA ARG A 151 -20.60 16.99 -6.19
C ARG A 151 -20.52 15.90 -5.09
N ARG A 152 -20.24 14.65 -5.48
CA ARG A 152 -20.10 13.52 -4.58
C ARG A 152 -18.61 13.15 -4.44
N ALA A 153 -18.08 13.38 -3.24
CA ALA A 153 -16.69 13.02 -2.91
C ALA A 153 -16.65 11.59 -2.39
N SER A 154 -15.82 10.75 -3.00
CA SER A 154 -15.56 9.36 -2.60
C SER A 154 -14.17 9.25 -1.99
N GLY A 155 -14.06 8.55 -0.86
CA GLY A 155 -12.79 8.16 -0.24
C GLY A 155 -12.33 6.75 -0.62
N LEU A 156 -12.94 6.13 -1.63
CA LEU A 156 -12.64 4.76 -2.06
C LEU A 156 -11.15 4.58 -2.38
N VAL A 157 -10.58 3.49 -1.87
CA VAL A 157 -9.22 3.05 -2.21
C VAL A 157 -9.31 1.83 -3.12
N MET A 158 -8.63 1.87 -4.24
CA MET A 158 -8.44 0.72 -5.12
C MET A 158 -7.03 0.18 -4.92
N LEU A 159 -6.91 -1.07 -4.45
CA LEU A 159 -5.64 -1.79 -4.31
C LEU A 159 -5.45 -2.67 -5.54
N LEU A 160 -4.47 -2.34 -6.37
CA LEU A 160 -4.27 -2.95 -7.68
C LEU A 160 -2.89 -3.63 -7.75
N PRO A 161 -2.81 -4.96 -7.54
CA PRO A 161 -1.56 -5.68 -7.72
C PRO A 161 -0.98 -5.47 -9.14
N HIS A 162 0.27 -4.97 -9.20
CA HIS A 162 0.90 -4.51 -10.43
C HIS A 162 2.39 -4.85 -10.45
N GLY A 163 2.89 -5.26 -11.61
CA GLY A 163 4.30 -5.52 -11.86
C GLY A 163 4.50 -6.61 -12.92
N TYR A 164 5.46 -6.38 -13.82
CA TYR A 164 5.87 -7.35 -14.84
C TYR A 164 6.86 -8.34 -14.21
N GLU A 165 6.34 -9.46 -13.72
CA GLU A 165 7.08 -10.43 -12.89
C GLU A 165 6.98 -11.87 -13.42
N GLY A 166 6.64 -12.06 -14.70
CA GLY A 166 6.63 -13.37 -15.35
C GLY A 166 5.39 -14.24 -15.06
N GLN A 167 4.30 -13.64 -14.57
CA GLN A 167 3.07 -14.37 -14.22
C GLN A 167 2.05 -14.48 -15.35
N GLY A 168 2.38 -13.98 -16.55
CA GLY A 168 1.52 -13.94 -17.72
C GLY A 168 1.02 -12.54 -18.07
N PRO A 169 0.45 -12.35 -19.28
CA PRO A 169 0.05 -11.03 -19.76
C PRO A 169 -1.12 -10.43 -18.99
N GLU A 170 -2.07 -11.24 -18.51
CA GLU A 170 -3.25 -10.82 -17.75
C GLU A 170 -3.00 -10.67 -16.24
N HIS A 171 -1.75 -10.83 -15.79
CA HIS A 171 -1.35 -10.77 -14.38
C HIS A 171 -0.16 -9.81 -14.17
N SER A 172 0.04 -8.86 -15.07
CA SER A 172 1.22 -8.01 -15.08
C SER A 172 0.91 -6.54 -14.86
N SER A 173 -0.08 -5.97 -15.53
CA SER A 173 -0.33 -4.54 -15.50
C SER A 173 -1.73 -4.15 -15.07
N ALA A 174 -1.83 -3.33 -14.02
CA ALA A 174 -3.06 -2.64 -13.66
C ALA A 174 -3.42 -1.49 -14.63
N ARG A 175 -2.65 -1.30 -15.70
CA ARG A 175 -2.84 -0.20 -16.66
C ARG A 175 -2.76 1.16 -15.98
N LEU A 176 -1.69 1.38 -15.25
CA LEU A 176 -1.39 2.64 -14.55
C LEU A 176 -1.62 3.87 -15.44
N GLU A 177 -1.21 3.80 -16.70
CA GLU A 177 -1.37 4.84 -17.72
C GLU A 177 -2.83 5.23 -17.96
N ARG A 178 -3.79 4.30 -17.84
CA ARG A 178 -5.23 4.60 -17.99
C ARG A 178 -5.73 5.50 -16.86
N PHE A 179 -5.31 5.23 -15.64
CA PHE A 179 -5.66 6.06 -14.49
C PHE A 179 -5.06 7.46 -14.62
N LEU A 180 -3.80 7.56 -15.04
CA LEU A 180 -3.15 8.86 -15.26
C LEU A 180 -3.82 9.69 -16.37
N GLN A 181 -4.32 9.04 -17.43
CA GLN A 181 -5.07 9.73 -18.50
C GLN A 181 -6.39 10.33 -18.02
N MET A 182 -7.02 9.72 -17.01
CA MET A 182 -8.26 10.22 -16.42
C MET A 182 -8.05 11.30 -15.34
N CYS A 183 -6.82 11.59 -14.98
CA CYS A 183 -6.49 12.56 -13.95
C CYS A 183 -6.68 14.00 -14.45
N SER A 184 -7.51 14.76 -13.74
CA SER A 184 -7.77 16.18 -14.03
C SER A 184 -8.32 16.87 -12.79
N ASN A 185 -7.92 18.12 -12.55
CA ASN A 185 -8.46 18.95 -11.47
C ASN A 185 -8.45 18.28 -10.07
N ASP A 186 -7.40 17.54 -9.78
CA ASP A 186 -7.24 16.80 -8.52
C ASP A 186 -8.39 15.84 -8.19
N ASN A 187 -9.00 15.22 -9.23
CA ASN A 187 -10.15 14.33 -9.10
C ASN A 187 -9.86 13.03 -8.35
N MET A 188 -8.62 12.55 -8.37
CA MET A 188 -8.17 11.33 -7.67
C MET A 188 -6.70 11.43 -7.28
N GLN A 189 -6.19 10.43 -6.60
CA GLN A 189 -4.77 10.26 -6.30
C GLN A 189 -4.29 8.96 -6.93
N VAL A 190 -3.10 8.96 -7.55
CA VAL A 190 -2.47 7.76 -8.12
C VAL A 190 -1.11 7.58 -7.47
N MET A 191 -0.89 6.42 -6.85
CA MET A 191 0.32 6.11 -6.09
C MET A 191 0.88 4.75 -6.43
N ASN A 192 2.20 4.64 -6.28
CA ASN A 192 2.94 3.39 -6.41
C ASN A 192 4.01 3.33 -5.31
N CYS A 193 3.59 2.97 -4.10
CA CYS A 193 4.44 2.95 -2.92
C CYS A 193 5.50 1.84 -2.99
N THR A 194 6.69 2.14 -2.49
CA THR A 194 7.84 1.21 -2.49
C THR A 194 8.31 0.82 -1.10
N THR A 195 7.74 1.39 -0.04
CA THR A 195 8.05 0.98 1.33
C THR A 195 6.79 0.72 2.15
N PRO A 196 6.83 -0.24 3.10
CA PRO A 196 5.74 -0.51 4.02
C PRO A 196 5.29 0.72 4.80
N ALA A 197 6.22 1.53 5.32
CA ALA A 197 5.88 2.72 6.09
C ALA A 197 5.18 3.78 5.22
N ASN A 198 5.61 3.99 3.97
CA ASN A 198 4.96 4.95 3.10
C ASN A 198 3.55 4.51 2.72
N TYR A 199 3.34 3.20 2.51
CA TYR A 199 2.02 2.61 2.32
C TYR A 199 1.11 2.80 3.54
N PHE A 200 1.62 2.53 4.75
CA PHE A 200 0.92 2.81 6.02
C PHE A 200 0.45 4.26 6.09
N HIS A 201 1.34 5.22 5.84
CA HIS A 201 0.99 6.63 5.88
C HIS A 201 0.01 7.03 4.77
N ALA A 202 0.08 6.42 3.58
CA ALA A 202 -0.87 6.67 2.49
C ALA A 202 -2.29 6.28 2.89
N LEU A 203 -2.48 5.10 3.49
CA LEU A 203 -3.78 4.61 3.95
C LEU A 203 -4.35 5.49 5.06
N ARG A 204 -3.56 5.81 6.06
CA ARG A 204 -3.99 6.68 7.16
C ARG A 204 -4.34 8.09 6.66
N ARG A 205 -3.53 8.63 5.76
CA ARG A 205 -3.76 9.95 5.17
C ARG A 205 -5.13 10.04 4.48
N GLN A 206 -5.63 8.93 3.91
CA GLN A 206 -6.92 8.89 3.25
C GLN A 206 -8.07 9.27 4.20
N MET A 207 -7.97 8.90 5.47
CA MET A 207 -8.98 9.19 6.49
C MET A 207 -8.71 10.46 7.28
N LEU A 208 -7.44 10.78 7.56
CA LEU A 208 -7.05 11.91 8.42
C LEU A 208 -7.15 13.28 7.75
N ARG A 209 -7.41 13.35 6.45
CA ARG A 209 -7.66 14.59 5.72
C ARG A 209 -9.13 15.03 5.85
N ASP A 210 -9.36 16.32 5.82
CA ASP A 210 -10.70 16.94 5.90
C ASP A 210 -11.50 16.80 4.58
N PHE A 211 -10.96 16.14 3.58
CA PHE A 211 -11.61 15.87 2.30
C PHE A 211 -11.43 14.42 1.87
N ARG A 212 -12.30 13.97 0.97
CA ARG A 212 -12.25 12.64 0.37
C ARG A 212 -11.94 12.75 -1.12
N LYS A 213 -11.01 11.94 -1.59
CA LYS A 213 -10.66 11.75 -3.00
C LYS A 213 -10.36 10.27 -3.23
N PRO A 214 -10.79 9.68 -4.34
CA PRO A 214 -10.40 8.31 -4.66
C PRO A 214 -8.87 8.14 -4.68
N LEU A 215 -8.41 7.00 -4.16
CA LEU A 215 -7.00 6.64 -4.15
C LEU A 215 -6.80 5.38 -5.00
N ILE A 216 -6.04 5.50 -6.07
CA ILE A 216 -5.59 4.40 -6.91
C ILE A 216 -4.19 4.01 -6.45
N MET A 217 -4.06 2.84 -5.84
CA MET A 217 -2.81 2.35 -5.27
C MET A 217 -2.32 1.14 -6.06
N MET A 218 -1.22 1.29 -6.76
CA MET A 218 -0.48 0.14 -7.29
C MET A 218 0.15 -0.60 -6.11
N THR A 219 -0.21 -1.87 -5.94
CA THR A 219 0.29 -2.70 -4.85
C THR A 219 1.31 -3.71 -5.36
N PRO A 220 2.30 -4.07 -4.54
CA PRO A 220 3.36 -4.97 -4.96
C PRO A 220 2.91 -6.44 -4.97
N LYS A 221 3.66 -7.25 -5.71
CA LYS A 221 3.60 -8.71 -5.72
C LYS A 221 4.88 -9.30 -5.13
N SER A 222 5.98 -9.33 -5.87
CA SER A 222 7.25 -9.87 -5.36
C SER A 222 7.86 -9.06 -4.21
N LEU A 223 7.62 -7.74 -4.18
CA LEU A 223 8.10 -6.88 -3.08
C LEU A 223 7.52 -7.25 -1.72
N LEU A 224 6.37 -7.94 -1.68
CA LEU A 224 5.81 -8.48 -0.43
C LEU A 224 6.79 -9.40 0.34
N ARG A 225 7.77 -9.98 -0.36
CA ARG A 225 8.80 -10.87 0.20
C ARG A 225 10.23 -10.39 -0.05
N ASN A 226 10.39 -9.17 -0.55
CA ASN A 226 11.72 -8.61 -0.84
C ASN A 226 12.40 -8.17 0.45
N LYS A 227 13.63 -8.62 0.67
CA LYS A 227 14.42 -8.32 1.87
C LYS A 227 14.75 -6.83 2.06
N TYR A 228 14.71 -6.04 0.99
CA TYR A 228 14.95 -4.59 1.01
C TYR A 228 13.64 -3.79 1.16
N CYS A 229 12.49 -4.40 0.88
CA CYS A 229 11.18 -3.75 1.00
C CYS A 229 10.62 -3.95 2.41
N VAL A 230 11.29 -3.40 3.39
CA VAL A 230 10.93 -3.42 4.82
C VAL A 230 11.12 -2.03 5.41
N SER A 231 10.49 -1.78 6.56
CA SER A 231 10.61 -0.51 7.30
C SER A 231 10.91 -0.77 8.76
N ASN A 232 11.40 0.25 9.45
CA ASN A 232 11.64 0.21 10.89
C ASN A 232 10.46 0.84 11.63
N ILE A 233 10.25 0.48 12.90
CA ILE A 233 9.11 0.97 13.69
C ILE A 233 9.11 2.51 13.81
N GLU A 234 10.27 3.12 13.81
CA GLU A 234 10.42 4.57 13.86
C GLU A 234 9.78 5.28 12.67
N ASP A 235 9.72 4.59 11.50
CA ASP A 235 9.14 5.13 10.27
C ASP A 235 7.62 5.30 10.36
N PHE A 236 6.97 4.62 11.32
CA PHE A 236 5.51 4.64 11.52
C PHE A 236 5.05 5.66 12.57
N ASN A 237 5.95 6.39 13.19
CA ASN A 237 5.61 7.30 14.28
C ASN A 237 4.93 8.60 13.78
N LYS A 238 4.37 9.40 14.73
CA LYS A 238 3.65 10.65 14.45
C LYS A 238 4.52 11.78 13.86
N LYS A 239 5.85 11.65 13.90
CA LYS A 239 6.77 12.63 13.31
C LYS A 239 6.95 12.41 11.81
N ASN A 240 6.58 11.23 11.32
CA ASN A 240 6.65 10.85 9.92
C ASN A 240 5.29 10.99 9.24
N SER A 241 5.30 11.10 7.93
CA SER A 241 4.11 11.24 7.11
C SER A 241 4.33 10.59 5.75
N PHE A 242 3.29 10.55 4.93
CA PHE A 242 3.43 10.10 3.56
C PHE A 242 4.36 11.02 2.76
N HIS A 243 5.40 10.43 2.18
CA HIS A 243 6.32 11.09 1.27
C HIS A 243 5.91 10.83 -0.19
N ARG A 244 5.69 11.91 -0.95
CA ARG A 244 5.37 11.82 -2.38
C ARG A 244 6.57 11.43 -3.23
N ILE A 245 7.76 11.69 -2.70
CA ILE A 245 9.06 11.29 -3.23
C ILE A 245 9.82 10.67 -2.09
N LEU A 246 10.43 9.51 -2.32
CA LEU A 246 11.34 8.88 -1.37
C LEU A 246 12.77 8.95 -1.89
N TRP A 247 13.66 9.13 -0.95
CA TRP A 247 15.09 9.18 -1.19
C TRP A 247 15.70 7.79 -1.39
N ASP A 248 16.92 7.81 -1.87
CA ASP A 248 17.74 6.62 -1.99
C ASP A 248 18.05 5.98 -0.62
N HIS A 249 18.09 4.65 -0.56
CA HIS A 249 18.57 3.95 0.63
C HIS A 249 20.04 4.29 0.97
N ALA A 250 20.80 4.75 -0.01
CA ALA A 250 22.18 5.20 0.22
C ALA A 250 22.31 6.50 1.05
N ILE A 251 21.20 7.19 1.31
CA ILE A 251 21.19 8.41 2.16
C ILE A 251 21.13 8.03 3.64
N ASP A 252 20.51 6.91 3.98
CA ASP A 252 20.40 6.44 5.35
C ASP A 252 21.32 5.22 5.60
N PRO A 253 22.39 5.37 6.41
CA PRO A 253 23.30 4.28 6.71
C PRO A 253 22.67 3.06 7.41
N LYS A 254 21.48 3.24 8.00
CA LYS A 254 20.71 2.16 8.63
C LYS A 254 19.85 1.39 7.64
N SER A 255 19.67 1.90 6.42
CA SER A 255 18.88 1.24 5.39
C SER A 255 19.57 -0.02 4.89
N LYS A 256 18.77 -1.06 4.63
CA LYS A 256 19.25 -2.21 3.85
C LYS A 256 19.55 -1.76 2.41
N GLY A 257 20.69 -2.21 1.87
CA GLY A 257 21.15 -1.75 0.56
C GLY A 257 21.88 -0.40 0.59
N PHE A 258 22.35 0.02 1.77
CA PHE A 258 23.18 1.20 1.90
C PHE A 258 24.52 0.99 1.18
N ILE A 259 24.88 1.96 0.33
CA ILE A 259 26.23 2.14 -0.17
C ILE A 259 26.63 3.60 0.05
N LYS A 260 27.89 3.84 0.30
CA LYS A 260 28.39 5.22 0.40
C LYS A 260 28.48 5.83 -0.99
N LEU A 261 27.67 6.85 -1.24
CA LEU A 261 27.72 7.64 -2.47
C LEU A 261 28.79 8.75 -2.37
N LYS A 262 29.21 9.25 -3.53
CA LYS A 262 29.96 10.50 -3.63
C LYS A 262 29.14 11.68 -3.12
N GLU A 263 29.81 12.78 -2.80
CA GLU A 263 29.15 14.04 -2.50
C GLU A 263 28.25 14.50 -3.66
N SER A 264 27.19 15.23 -3.37
CA SER A 264 26.17 15.64 -4.35
C SER A 264 26.76 16.33 -5.59
N SER A 265 27.81 17.14 -5.41
CA SER A 265 28.55 17.80 -6.50
C SER A 265 29.26 16.80 -7.45
N ASN A 266 29.55 15.60 -6.98
CA ASN A 266 30.27 14.56 -7.72
C ASN A 266 29.34 13.44 -8.24
N ILE A 267 28.04 13.55 -8.00
CA ILE A 267 27.04 12.68 -8.61
C ILE A 267 26.96 12.99 -10.10
N LYS A 268 27.10 11.96 -10.92
CA LYS A 268 27.04 12.07 -12.38
C LYS A 268 25.66 11.81 -12.95
N LYS A 269 24.86 11.01 -12.26
CA LYS A 269 23.54 10.62 -12.76
C LYS A 269 22.52 10.57 -11.63
N VAL A 270 21.39 11.22 -11.87
CA VAL A 270 20.19 11.11 -11.05
C VAL A 270 19.17 10.28 -11.83
N ILE A 271 18.65 9.21 -11.22
CA ILE A 271 17.63 8.36 -11.82
C ILE A 271 16.33 8.54 -11.03
N LEU A 272 15.27 8.90 -11.73
CA LEU A 272 13.92 8.96 -11.22
C LEU A 272 13.18 7.68 -11.64
N CYS A 273 12.56 7.00 -10.70
CA CYS A 273 11.82 5.77 -10.97
C CYS A 273 10.56 5.67 -10.08
N SER A 274 9.72 4.69 -10.34
CA SER A 274 8.52 4.40 -9.55
C SER A 274 8.33 2.89 -9.44
N GLY A 275 7.92 2.42 -8.26
CA GLY A 275 7.61 1.02 -8.02
C GLY A 275 8.85 0.10 -7.97
N LYS A 276 8.63 -1.16 -8.30
CA LYS A 276 9.60 -2.27 -8.14
C LYS A 276 10.95 -2.03 -8.81
N VAL A 277 11.00 -1.35 -9.94
CA VAL A 277 12.23 -1.10 -10.69
C VAL A 277 13.31 -0.40 -9.84
N TYR A 278 12.91 0.32 -8.79
CA TYR A 278 13.85 0.88 -7.82
C TYR A 278 14.77 -0.17 -7.22
N PHE A 279 14.21 -1.30 -6.81
CA PHE A 279 14.99 -2.38 -6.18
C PHE A 279 15.88 -3.10 -7.18
N ASP A 280 15.44 -3.24 -8.43
CA ASP A 280 16.27 -3.80 -9.51
C ASP A 280 17.46 -2.88 -9.81
N LEU A 281 17.23 -1.55 -9.82
CA LEU A 281 18.28 -0.55 -9.99
C LEU A 281 19.24 -0.51 -8.79
N LEU A 282 18.71 -0.64 -7.57
CA LEU A 282 19.51 -0.70 -6.34
C LEU A 282 20.49 -1.87 -6.39
N GLU A 283 19.99 -3.07 -6.68
CA GLU A 283 20.83 -4.28 -6.79
C GLU A 283 21.85 -4.17 -7.93
N ALA A 284 21.46 -3.62 -9.09
CA ALA A 284 22.38 -3.42 -10.21
C ALA A 284 23.48 -2.42 -9.85
N ARG A 285 23.14 -1.32 -9.17
CA ARG A 285 24.10 -0.31 -8.70
C ARG A 285 25.10 -0.91 -7.72
N GLU A 286 24.67 -1.71 -6.77
CA GLU A 286 25.54 -2.41 -5.83
C GLU A 286 26.51 -3.34 -6.55
N LYS A 287 26.01 -4.18 -7.45
CA LYS A 287 26.83 -5.11 -8.26
C LYS A 287 27.89 -4.38 -9.09
N LEU A 288 27.52 -3.26 -9.68
CA LEU A 288 28.40 -2.44 -10.53
C LEU A 288 29.27 -1.47 -9.72
N LYS A 289 29.11 -1.42 -8.40
CA LYS A 289 29.84 -0.50 -7.49
C LYS A 289 29.78 0.96 -7.95
N LYS A 290 28.59 1.41 -8.43
CA LYS A 290 28.36 2.77 -8.92
C LYS A 290 28.04 3.72 -7.77
N ASP A 291 29.05 4.45 -7.28
CA ASP A 291 28.93 5.43 -6.19
C ASP A 291 28.58 6.86 -6.66
N ASP A 292 28.48 7.06 -7.98
CA ASP A 292 28.19 8.34 -8.64
C ASP A 292 26.79 8.40 -9.26
N VAL A 293 25.90 7.46 -8.86
CA VAL A 293 24.51 7.38 -9.32
C VAL A 293 23.58 7.39 -8.11
N ILE A 294 22.64 8.34 -8.05
CA ILE A 294 21.60 8.42 -7.02
C ILE A 294 20.23 8.09 -7.60
N LEU A 295 19.39 7.44 -6.79
CA LEU A 295 18.04 7.02 -7.16
C LEU A 295 17.01 7.80 -6.35
N PHE A 296 15.96 8.28 -7.00
CA PHE A 296 14.77 8.84 -6.35
C PHE A 296 13.54 8.07 -6.77
N ARG A 297 12.62 7.87 -5.82
CA ARG A 297 11.35 7.16 -6.05
C ARG A 297 10.19 8.15 -6.06
N ILE A 298 9.44 8.18 -7.15
CA ILE A 298 8.20 8.95 -7.23
C ILE A 298 7.08 8.02 -6.76
N GLU A 299 6.64 8.24 -5.53
CA GLU A 299 5.61 7.42 -4.87
C GLU A 299 4.18 7.87 -5.23
N GLN A 300 3.98 9.18 -5.40
CA GLN A 300 2.73 9.75 -5.87
C GLN A 300 2.90 10.29 -7.29
N LEU A 301 2.18 9.68 -8.23
CA LEU A 301 2.23 10.06 -9.64
C LEU A 301 1.20 11.16 -9.96
N TYR A 302 0.07 11.16 -9.27
CA TYR A 302 -0.91 12.24 -9.36
C TYR A 302 -1.56 12.55 -8.00
N PRO A 303 -1.77 13.81 -7.62
CA PRO A 303 -1.17 15.02 -8.23
C PRO A 303 0.36 14.95 -8.20
N PHE A 304 1.01 15.32 -9.32
CA PHE A 304 2.45 15.17 -9.46
C PHE A 304 3.20 16.14 -8.53
N PRO A 305 4.20 15.68 -7.76
CA PRO A 305 4.88 16.48 -6.74
C PRO A 305 6.00 17.36 -7.30
N ALA A 306 5.73 18.17 -8.34
CA ALA A 306 6.75 18.93 -9.08
C ALA A 306 7.59 19.84 -8.17
N LYS A 307 6.95 20.58 -7.26
CA LYS A 307 7.67 21.51 -6.35
C LYS A 307 8.64 20.75 -5.44
N THR A 308 8.21 19.61 -4.90
CA THR A 308 9.05 18.75 -4.06
C THR A 308 10.21 18.19 -4.86
N LEU A 309 9.92 17.67 -6.07
CA LEU A 309 10.94 17.09 -6.94
C LEU A 309 12.03 18.11 -7.29
N VAL A 310 11.64 19.33 -7.70
CA VAL A 310 12.60 20.40 -8.00
C VAL A 310 13.47 20.73 -6.79
N LYS A 311 12.88 20.78 -5.58
CA LYS A 311 13.63 21.02 -4.34
C LYS A 311 14.68 19.93 -4.10
N GLU A 312 14.27 18.66 -4.23
CA GLU A 312 15.16 17.51 -3.98
C GLU A 312 16.30 17.39 -5.04
N LEU A 313 16.05 17.87 -6.25
CA LEU A 313 17.06 17.81 -7.34
C LEU A 313 18.07 18.94 -7.29
N LYS A 314 17.80 20.05 -6.60
CA LYS A 314 18.70 21.21 -6.53
C LYS A 314 20.17 20.87 -6.19
N PRO A 315 20.49 19.97 -5.22
CA PRO A 315 21.87 19.65 -4.89
C PRO A 315 22.66 18.99 -6.02
N TYR A 316 21.97 18.46 -7.03
CA TYR A 316 22.54 17.71 -8.15
C TYR A 316 22.51 18.50 -9.47
N ALA A 317 21.92 19.70 -9.47
CA ALA A 317 21.91 20.58 -10.63
C ALA A 317 23.32 21.17 -10.85
N LYS A 318 23.84 21.03 -12.08
CA LYS A 318 25.10 21.60 -12.53
C LYS A 318 24.82 22.76 -13.46
#